data_d668e25d02f33c018e4761d49fa44d80
#
_entry.id   d668e25d02f33c018e4761d49fa44d80
#
_cell.length_a   1.000
_cell.length_b   1.000
_cell.length_c   1.000
_cell.angle_alpha   90.00
_cell.angle_beta   90.00
_cell.angle_gamma   90.00
#
_symmetry.space_group_name_H-M   'P 1'
#
loop_
_entity.id
_entity.type
_entity.pdbx_description
1 polymer ?
#
loop_
_entity_poly.entity_id
_entity_poly.type
_entity_poly.pdbx_seq_one_letter_code
_entity_poly.pdbx_strand_id
1 'polypeptide(L)'
;MTIEDHMDSFLSAMTKEGYPEKSVQMYRNPILCLIRFCKDRGGWELDSATVEEFISYHAVRCANGEISNGTLNYYRRPVRNFLNYILTGMIHPTRKMTPEHSSMFDGVIDDIRTDAIFDTPDRAHMVSTANIFFSWLEKNNCLSPADITQEHIRGFMLNRASSVVGQTLSSDQRRLKLLNKYMLSRGLMSNDFSDYLSLPIAIEKKILPAMSLDDIYQLLLSIDRNTAQGKKDYAIVLLGAVTGLRAIDIVKLERADIDWKTGELRINQSKTDEPLALPLTNDVGEAIKAYILEARPQSDVPNVFVHHRAPYAPYTRGSIISGRFNTLCKRAGIECKGFHSLRRSVGQRMTIAEIPLMTTSQILGHSGIDVTKQYISLDSKHLSICALSFDGIRPGGGIYA
;
A
#
# COMPACT_ATOMS: atom_id res chain seq x y z
N MET A 1 -2.63 33.56 28.04
CA MET A 1 -1.78 32.42 27.67
C MET A 1 -1.21 32.72 26.30
N THR A 2 0.08 32.56 26.11
CA THR A 2 0.72 32.72 24.79
C THR A 2 0.41 31.51 23.89
N ILE A 3 0.66 31.62 22.59
CA ILE A 3 0.49 30.46 21.69
C ILE A 3 1.46 29.34 22.08
N GLU A 4 2.64 29.69 22.57
CA GLU A 4 3.61 28.76 23.12
C GLU A 4 3.09 28.01 24.35
N ASP A 5 2.43 28.71 25.28
CA ASP A 5 1.81 28.07 26.46
C ASP A 5 0.73 27.07 26.05
N HIS A 6 -0.06 27.40 25.02
CA HIS A 6 -1.05 26.49 24.45
C HIS A 6 -0.38 25.28 23.79
N MET A 7 0.74 25.44 23.10
CA MET A 7 1.49 24.33 22.52
C MET A 7 2.01 23.37 23.59
N ASP A 8 2.62 23.89 24.64
CA ASP A 8 3.15 23.05 25.72
C ASP A 8 2.03 22.32 26.48
N SER A 9 0.89 23.00 26.69
CA SER A 9 -0.31 22.38 27.23
C SER A 9 -0.85 21.25 26.35
N PHE A 10 -0.95 21.49 25.04
CA PHE A 10 -1.38 20.49 24.06
C PHE A 10 -0.46 19.27 24.02
N LEU A 11 0.86 19.47 23.94
CA LEU A 11 1.84 18.37 23.91
C LEU A 11 1.83 17.57 25.22
N SER A 12 1.68 18.26 26.36
CA SER A 12 1.51 17.60 27.66
C SER A 12 0.23 16.78 27.74
N ALA A 13 -0.87 17.32 27.23
CA ALA A 13 -2.15 16.60 27.16
C ALA A 13 -2.07 15.36 26.26
N MET A 14 -1.36 15.43 25.11
CA MET A 14 -1.10 14.26 24.26
C MET A 14 -0.33 13.17 25.02
N THR A 15 0.66 13.56 25.81
CA THR A 15 1.44 12.60 26.62
C THR A 15 0.57 11.95 27.70
N LYS A 16 -0.31 12.70 28.35
CA LYS A 16 -1.25 12.19 29.35
C LYS A 16 -2.27 11.21 28.76
N GLU A 17 -2.67 11.43 27.52
CA GLU A 17 -3.56 10.51 26.78
C GLU A 17 -2.81 9.30 26.16
N GLY A 18 -1.54 9.10 26.49
CA GLY A 18 -0.78 7.92 26.10
C GLY A 18 -0.25 7.93 24.65
N TYR A 19 -0.15 9.11 24.01
CA TYR A 19 0.50 9.19 22.71
C TYR A 19 1.99 8.86 22.85
N PRO A 20 2.55 8.02 21.94
CA PRO A 20 4.00 7.74 21.94
C PRO A 20 4.81 9.02 21.79
N GLU A 21 5.91 9.14 22.52
CA GLU A 21 6.81 10.31 22.50
C GLU A 21 7.16 10.75 21.07
N LYS A 22 7.46 9.80 20.20
CA LYS A 22 7.73 10.07 18.78
C LYS A 22 6.56 10.78 18.07
N SER A 23 5.33 10.46 18.43
CA SER A 23 4.15 11.13 17.88
C SER A 23 4.03 12.55 18.41
N VAL A 24 4.26 12.75 19.70
CA VAL A 24 4.27 14.09 20.33
C VAL A 24 5.32 15.00 19.67
N GLN A 25 6.53 14.48 19.44
CA GLN A 25 7.59 15.21 18.73
C GLN A 25 7.23 15.56 17.28
N MET A 26 6.49 14.69 16.59
CA MET A 26 6.01 14.97 15.23
C MET A 26 5.02 16.14 15.18
N TYR A 27 4.30 16.43 16.25
CA TYR A 27 3.39 17.57 16.33
C TYR A 27 4.10 18.88 16.63
N ARG A 28 5.16 18.83 17.42
CA ARG A 28 5.90 20.02 17.88
C ARG A 28 6.41 20.91 16.74
N ASN A 29 7.10 20.32 15.76
CA ASN A 29 7.72 21.09 14.67
C ASN A 29 6.72 21.81 13.76
N PRO A 30 5.62 21.20 13.28
CA PRO A 30 4.59 21.90 12.52
C PRO A 30 3.96 23.07 13.29
N ILE A 31 3.72 22.89 14.58
CA ILE A 31 3.14 23.94 15.44
C ILE A 31 4.15 25.10 15.62
N LEU A 32 5.42 24.80 15.82
CA LEU A 32 6.47 25.82 15.85
C LEU A 32 6.58 26.60 14.54
N CYS A 33 6.40 25.92 13.39
CA CYS A 33 6.37 26.59 12.09
C CYS A 33 5.14 27.51 11.97
N LEU A 34 3.98 27.09 12.45
CA LEU A 34 2.78 27.92 12.51
C LEU A 34 3.00 29.15 13.41
N ILE A 35 3.58 28.97 14.58
CA ILE A 35 3.89 30.09 15.51
C ILE A 35 4.81 31.12 14.85
N ARG A 36 5.84 30.68 14.14
CA ARG A 36 6.73 31.59 13.39
C ARG A 36 5.97 32.32 12.29
N PHE A 37 5.15 31.62 11.55
CA PHE A 37 4.32 32.19 10.49
C PHE A 37 3.38 33.28 11.04
N CYS A 38 2.79 33.08 12.23
CA CYS A 38 1.98 34.11 12.91
C CYS A 38 2.82 35.32 13.33
N LYS A 39 4.00 35.09 13.91
CA LYS A 39 4.92 36.16 14.34
C LYS A 39 5.40 37.05 13.19
N ASP A 40 5.74 36.43 12.06
CA ASP A 40 6.23 37.16 10.88
C ASP A 40 5.15 38.10 10.29
N ARG A 41 3.87 37.91 10.63
CA ARG A 41 2.72 38.71 10.19
C ARG A 41 2.21 39.68 11.23
N GLY A 42 2.90 39.80 12.36
CA GLY A 42 2.53 40.73 13.44
C GLY A 42 1.28 40.37 14.22
N GLY A 43 0.75 39.13 14.04
CA GLY A 43 -0.43 38.61 14.75
C GLY A 43 -0.04 37.67 15.89
N TRP A 44 -0.75 37.78 17.02
CA TRP A 44 -0.58 36.91 18.18
C TRP A 44 -1.81 36.04 18.45
N GLU A 45 -2.88 36.21 17.66
CA GLU A 45 -4.11 35.43 17.77
C GLU A 45 -4.12 34.29 16.76
N LEU A 46 -4.32 33.09 17.27
CA LEU A 46 -4.47 31.89 16.46
C LEU A 46 -5.96 31.59 16.27
N ASP A 47 -6.46 31.89 15.11
CA ASP A 47 -7.82 31.60 14.69
C ASP A 47 -7.85 30.61 13.50
N SER A 48 -9.07 30.24 13.10
CA SER A 48 -9.28 29.34 11.98
C SER A 48 -8.79 29.92 10.65
N ALA A 49 -8.86 31.24 10.45
CA ALA A 49 -8.44 31.90 9.23
C ALA A 49 -6.91 31.82 9.07
N THR A 50 -6.17 32.11 10.13
CA THR A 50 -4.70 32.05 10.16
C THR A 50 -4.19 30.62 9.91
N VAL A 51 -4.85 29.62 10.50
CA VAL A 51 -4.49 28.21 10.26
C VAL A 51 -4.77 27.79 8.82
N GLU A 52 -5.89 28.16 8.22
CA GLU A 52 -6.19 27.86 6.81
C GLU A 52 -5.27 28.63 5.87
N GLU A 53 -4.85 29.83 6.20
CA GLU A 53 -3.85 30.60 5.44
C GLU A 53 -2.47 29.89 5.47
N PHE A 54 -2.02 29.45 6.63
CA PHE A 54 -0.80 28.64 6.75
C PHE A 54 -0.86 27.36 5.95
N ILE A 55 -2.00 26.66 5.98
CA ILE A 55 -2.23 25.44 5.20
C ILE A 55 -2.23 25.74 3.70
N SER A 56 -2.89 26.83 3.30
CA SER A 56 -2.94 27.27 1.90
C SER A 56 -1.57 27.65 1.35
N TYR A 57 -0.75 28.33 2.14
CA TYR A 57 0.66 28.61 1.81
C TYR A 57 1.41 27.32 1.47
N HIS A 58 1.31 26.30 2.32
CA HIS A 58 1.96 25.00 2.05
C HIS A 58 1.28 24.22 0.91
N ALA A 59 -0.02 24.40 0.68
CA ALA A 59 -0.72 23.77 -0.44
C ALA A 59 -0.26 24.31 -1.80
N VAL A 60 -0.02 25.62 -1.91
CA VAL A 60 0.57 26.25 -3.10
C VAL A 60 1.97 25.70 -3.35
N ARG A 61 2.82 25.61 -2.33
CA ARG A 61 4.16 25.01 -2.45
C ARG A 61 4.11 23.54 -2.88
N CYS A 62 3.10 22.81 -2.43
CA CYS A 62 2.87 21.44 -2.87
C CYS A 62 2.44 21.39 -4.36
N ALA A 63 1.55 22.29 -4.79
CA ALA A 63 1.11 22.39 -6.18
C ALA A 63 2.28 22.74 -7.12
N ASN A 64 3.19 23.63 -6.67
CA ASN A 64 4.41 23.99 -7.38
C ASN A 64 5.50 22.90 -7.36
N GLY A 65 5.28 21.77 -6.67
CA GLY A 65 6.26 20.69 -6.57
C GLY A 65 7.42 20.94 -5.58
N GLU A 66 7.42 22.05 -4.83
CA GLU A 66 8.45 22.38 -3.84
C GLU A 66 8.43 21.42 -2.65
N ILE A 67 7.26 20.95 -2.25
CA ILE A 67 7.06 19.97 -1.17
C ILE A 67 6.16 18.83 -1.61
N SER A 68 6.30 17.66 -0.96
CA SER A 68 5.44 16.50 -1.23
C SER A 68 4.07 16.62 -0.55
N ASN A 69 3.07 15.87 -1.05
CA ASN A 69 1.78 15.71 -0.35
C ASN A 69 1.94 15.17 1.09
N GLY A 70 2.94 14.31 1.32
CA GLY A 70 3.29 13.85 2.66
C GLY A 70 3.74 14.99 3.57
N THR A 71 4.55 15.91 3.04
CA THR A 71 5.01 17.11 3.76
C THR A 71 3.86 18.07 4.00
N LEU A 72 2.96 18.26 3.03
CA LEU A 72 1.76 19.07 3.24
C LEU A 72 0.87 18.49 4.36
N ASN A 73 0.65 17.18 4.39
CA ASN A 73 -0.11 16.53 5.46
C ASN A 73 0.61 16.56 6.82
N TYR A 74 1.95 16.56 6.83
CA TYR A 74 2.77 16.75 8.01
C TYR A 74 2.53 18.12 8.67
N TYR A 75 2.28 19.18 7.88
CA TYR A 75 1.87 20.49 8.42
C TYR A 75 0.38 20.55 8.75
N ARG A 76 -0.47 20.18 7.80
CA ARG A 76 -1.94 20.34 7.88
C ARG A 76 -2.55 19.68 9.11
N ARG A 77 -2.19 18.44 9.38
CA ARG A 77 -2.84 17.63 10.43
C ARG A 77 -2.51 18.11 11.85
N PRO A 78 -1.24 18.33 12.23
CA PRO A 78 -0.90 18.83 13.56
C PRO A 78 -1.49 20.21 13.85
N VAL A 79 -1.44 21.13 12.91
CA VAL A 79 -1.92 22.51 13.16
C VAL A 79 -3.43 22.57 13.30
N ARG A 80 -4.20 21.77 12.53
CA ARG A 80 -5.66 21.67 12.71
C ARG A 80 -6.03 21.05 14.04
N ASN A 81 -5.31 20.01 14.47
CA ASN A 81 -5.57 19.40 15.77
C ASN A 81 -5.21 20.35 16.93
N PHE A 82 -4.14 21.11 16.78
CA PHE A 82 -3.75 22.12 17.75
C PHE A 82 -4.79 23.24 17.87
N LEU A 83 -5.25 23.79 16.73
CA LEU A 83 -6.36 24.75 16.73
C LEU A 83 -7.61 24.19 17.42
N ASN A 84 -7.97 22.94 17.08
CA ASN A 84 -9.12 22.32 17.72
C ASN A 84 -8.96 22.19 19.23
N TYR A 85 -7.76 21.83 19.70
CA TYR A 85 -7.46 21.78 21.14
C TYR A 85 -7.62 23.14 21.80
N ILE A 86 -7.16 24.21 21.16
CA ILE A 86 -7.34 25.58 21.68
C ILE A 86 -8.82 25.93 21.78
N LEU A 87 -9.63 25.57 20.78
CA LEU A 87 -11.05 25.89 20.72
C LEU A 87 -11.92 25.05 21.65
N THR A 88 -11.56 23.77 21.86
CA THR A 88 -12.44 22.80 22.54
C THR A 88 -11.85 22.20 23.82
N GLY A 89 -10.56 22.39 24.07
CA GLY A 89 -9.82 21.71 25.14
C GLY A 89 -9.60 20.21 24.91
N MET A 90 -10.07 19.67 23.77
CA MET A 90 -10.00 18.23 23.47
C MET A 90 -8.96 17.93 22.40
N ILE A 91 -8.16 16.91 22.64
CA ILE A 91 -7.30 16.34 21.61
C ILE A 91 -8.19 15.48 20.72
N HIS A 92 -8.33 15.85 19.45
CA HIS A 92 -8.96 14.95 18.48
C HIS A 92 -8.05 13.74 18.27
N PRO A 93 -8.54 12.52 18.49
CA PRO A 93 -7.76 11.33 18.22
C PRO A 93 -7.43 11.31 16.72
N THR A 94 -6.16 11.49 16.41
CA THR A 94 -5.65 11.34 15.03
C THR A 94 -5.52 9.88 14.63
N ARG A 95 -5.62 8.96 15.57
CA ARG A 95 -5.98 7.59 15.33
C ARG A 95 -7.47 7.56 15.00
N LYS A 96 -7.87 6.89 13.92
CA LYS A 96 -9.15 6.20 13.93
C LYS A 96 -9.11 5.42 15.24
N MET A 97 -9.87 5.84 16.23
CA MET A 97 -10.04 5.04 17.43
C MET A 97 -10.42 3.66 16.91
N THR A 98 -9.72 2.65 17.36
CA THR A 98 -10.24 1.29 17.22
C THR A 98 -11.63 1.40 17.83
N PRO A 99 -12.72 1.11 17.11
CA PRO A 99 -14.04 1.22 17.69
C PRO A 99 -14.02 0.46 19.00
N GLU A 100 -14.51 1.06 20.08
CA GLU A 100 -14.81 0.33 21.30
C GLU A 100 -16.05 -0.49 20.99
N HIS A 101 -15.90 -1.79 21.05
CA HIS A 101 -17.00 -2.73 20.86
C HIS A 101 -17.56 -3.21 22.20
N SER A 102 -18.66 -3.93 22.17
CA SER A 102 -19.12 -4.67 23.34
C SER A 102 -17.99 -5.58 23.85
N SER A 103 -17.95 -5.85 25.14
CA SER A 103 -16.87 -6.66 25.75
C SER A 103 -16.69 -8.03 25.08
N MET A 104 -17.76 -8.60 24.52
CA MET A 104 -17.70 -9.88 23.82
C MET A 104 -17.03 -9.76 22.45
N PHE A 105 -17.31 -8.70 21.69
CA PHE A 105 -16.64 -8.47 20.40
C PHE A 105 -15.19 -8.03 20.57
N ASP A 106 -14.88 -7.24 21.59
CA ASP A 106 -13.51 -6.88 21.95
C ASP A 106 -12.71 -8.13 22.31
N GLY A 107 -13.29 -9.07 23.07
CA GLY A 107 -12.68 -10.38 23.35
C GLY A 107 -12.32 -11.15 22.09
N VAL A 108 -13.22 -11.23 21.11
CA VAL A 108 -12.95 -11.87 19.81
C VAL A 108 -11.84 -11.16 19.04
N ILE A 109 -11.79 -9.83 19.09
CA ILE A 109 -10.72 -9.05 18.43
C ILE A 109 -9.37 -9.33 19.09
N ASP A 110 -9.32 -9.45 20.40
CA ASP A 110 -8.10 -9.78 21.13
C ASP A 110 -7.65 -11.21 20.85
N ASP A 111 -8.58 -12.13 20.70
CA ASP A 111 -8.29 -13.48 20.23
C ASP A 111 -7.67 -13.45 18.83
N ILE A 112 -8.22 -12.69 17.87
CA ILE A 112 -7.64 -12.55 16.53
C ILE A 112 -6.19 -12.03 16.61
N ARG A 113 -5.89 -11.16 17.56
CA ARG A 113 -4.55 -10.61 17.75
C ARG A 113 -3.55 -11.58 18.33
N THR A 114 -3.98 -12.51 19.18
CA THR A 114 -3.13 -13.35 20.03
C THR A 114 -3.15 -14.83 19.65
N ASP A 115 -4.27 -15.36 19.17
CA ASP A 115 -4.43 -16.79 18.87
C ASP A 115 -3.59 -17.18 17.64
N ALA A 116 -2.91 -18.33 17.75
CA ALA A 116 -2.05 -18.89 16.71
C ALA A 116 -2.82 -19.23 15.41
N ILE A 117 -4.12 -19.51 15.48
CA ILE A 117 -4.95 -19.80 14.31
C ILE A 117 -5.00 -18.61 13.32
N PHE A 118 -4.79 -17.40 13.83
CA PHE A 118 -4.73 -16.17 13.05
C PHE A 118 -3.29 -15.70 12.78
N ASP A 119 -2.28 -16.53 13.09
CA ASP A 119 -0.88 -16.16 12.85
C ASP A 119 -0.52 -16.26 11.37
N THR A 120 -1.06 -15.33 10.59
CA THR A 120 -0.88 -15.22 9.17
C THR A 120 -0.51 -13.78 8.79
N PRO A 121 0.12 -13.56 7.63
CA PRO A 121 0.35 -12.21 7.11
C PRO A 121 -0.94 -11.38 6.95
N ASP A 122 -2.12 -12.02 6.92
CA ASP A 122 -3.43 -11.39 6.78
C ASP A 122 -4.06 -10.95 8.12
N ARG A 123 -3.43 -11.27 9.28
CA ARG A 123 -3.95 -10.97 10.63
C ARG A 123 -4.42 -9.51 10.80
N ALA A 124 -3.61 -8.56 10.34
CA ALA A 124 -3.97 -7.14 10.44
C ALA A 124 -5.23 -6.78 9.63
N HIS A 125 -5.42 -7.41 8.48
CA HIS A 125 -6.63 -7.24 7.68
C HIS A 125 -7.81 -7.98 8.31
N MET A 126 -7.57 -9.11 8.97
CA MET A 126 -8.59 -9.84 9.73
C MET A 126 -9.15 -8.96 10.85
N VAL A 127 -8.28 -8.35 11.67
CA VAL A 127 -8.68 -7.38 12.71
C VAL A 127 -9.47 -6.22 12.09
N SER A 128 -9.02 -5.69 10.95
CA SER A 128 -9.73 -4.60 10.26
C SER A 128 -11.13 -5.01 9.80
N THR A 129 -11.26 -6.21 9.20
CA THR A 129 -12.56 -6.73 8.75
C THR A 129 -13.48 -7.00 9.92
N ALA A 130 -12.98 -7.59 11.02
CA ALA A 130 -13.74 -7.83 12.25
C ALA A 130 -14.26 -6.54 12.86
N ASN A 131 -13.42 -5.50 13.00
CA ASN A 131 -13.85 -4.19 13.50
C ASN A 131 -14.97 -3.56 12.65
N ILE A 132 -14.87 -3.65 11.31
CA ILE A 132 -15.90 -3.12 10.41
C ILE A 132 -17.21 -3.90 10.59
N PHE A 133 -17.12 -5.22 10.71
CA PHE A 133 -18.28 -6.10 10.87
C PHE A 133 -18.96 -5.89 12.22
N PHE A 134 -18.23 -5.88 13.31
CA PHE A 134 -18.77 -5.70 14.65
C PHE A 134 -19.36 -4.29 14.83
N SER A 135 -18.70 -3.24 14.33
CA SER A 135 -19.29 -1.89 14.31
C SER A 135 -20.61 -1.83 13.54
N TRP A 136 -20.76 -2.64 12.49
CA TRP A 136 -22.01 -2.71 11.76
C TRP A 136 -23.08 -3.47 12.55
N LEU A 137 -22.73 -4.59 13.20
CA LEU A 137 -23.63 -5.36 14.05
C LEU A 137 -24.17 -4.51 15.19
N GLU A 138 -23.30 -3.79 15.91
CA GLU A 138 -23.70 -2.91 17.03
C GLU A 138 -24.64 -1.81 16.59
N LYS A 139 -24.45 -1.21 15.43
CA LYS A 139 -25.37 -0.25 14.82
C LYS A 139 -26.74 -0.85 14.49
N ASN A 140 -26.83 -2.18 14.37
CA ASN A 140 -28.05 -2.94 14.14
C ASN A 140 -28.52 -3.69 15.40
N ASN A 141 -28.13 -3.18 16.59
CA ASN A 141 -28.52 -3.69 17.90
C ASN A 141 -28.11 -5.15 18.21
N CYS A 142 -27.07 -5.67 17.53
CA CYS A 142 -26.47 -6.96 17.86
C CYS A 142 -25.17 -6.72 18.65
N LEU A 143 -25.16 -7.08 19.93
CA LEU A 143 -24.06 -6.80 20.86
C LEU A 143 -23.27 -8.04 21.28
N SER A 144 -23.68 -9.22 20.82
CA SER A 144 -23.04 -10.49 21.15
C SER A 144 -22.93 -11.40 19.92
N PRO A 145 -21.87 -12.21 19.81
CA PRO A 145 -21.78 -13.25 18.78
C PRO A 145 -22.99 -14.20 18.77
N ALA A 146 -23.56 -14.50 19.93
CA ALA A 146 -24.71 -15.40 20.06
C ALA A 146 -25.99 -14.86 19.39
N ASP A 147 -26.11 -13.52 19.29
CA ASP A 147 -27.27 -12.84 18.71
C ASP A 147 -27.15 -12.63 17.19
N ILE A 148 -26.06 -13.07 16.57
CA ILE A 148 -25.87 -12.93 15.13
C ILE A 148 -26.91 -13.80 14.40
N THR A 149 -27.63 -13.19 13.48
CA THR A 149 -28.62 -13.84 12.63
C THR A 149 -28.20 -13.86 11.16
N GLN A 150 -28.92 -14.63 10.36
CA GLN A 150 -28.76 -14.65 8.91
C GLN A 150 -28.97 -13.26 8.27
N GLU A 151 -29.96 -12.50 8.78
CA GLU A 151 -30.24 -11.14 8.32
C GLU A 151 -29.06 -10.21 8.59
N HIS A 152 -28.38 -10.35 9.72
CA HIS A 152 -27.16 -9.59 10.04
C HIS A 152 -26.07 -9.88 9.01
N ILE A 153 -25.79 -11.15 8.69
CA ILE A 153 -24.77 -11.49 7.69
C ILE A 153 -25.14 -10.93 6.32
N ARG A 154 -26.38 -11.16 5.86
CA ARG A 154 -26.87 -10.67 4.59
C ARG A 154 -26.83 -9.16 4.49
N GLY A 155 -27.35 -8.46 5.49
CA GLY A 155 -27.38 -7.01 5.56
C GLY A 155 -25.98 -6.40 5.53
N PHE A 156 -25.03 -6.98 6.29
CA PHE A 156 -23.63 -6.56 6.24
C PHE A 156 -23.03 -6.73 4.85
N MET A 157 -23.18 -7.91 4.23
CA MET A 157 -22.61 -8.18 2.91
C MET A 157 -23.17 -7.25 1.84
N LEU A 158 -24.48 -6.94 1.87
CA LEU A 158 -25.10 -5.97 0.96
C LEU A 158 -24.59 -4.54 1.20
N ASN A 159 -24.52 -4.11 2.45
CA ASN A 159 -23.96 -2.81 2.81
C ASN A 159 -22.48 -2.70 2.37
N ARG A 160 -21.71 -3.76 2.60
CA ARG A 160 -20.30 -3.78 2.21
C ARG A 160 -20.12 -3.75 0.69
N ALA A 161 -20.95 -4.48 -0.05
CA ALA A 161 -20.94 -4.51 -1.52
C ALA A 161 -21.17 -3.14 -2.16
N SER A 162 -21.96 -2.27 -1.52
CA SER A 162 -22.19 -0.90 -2.02
C SER A 162 -20.99 0.04 -1.82
N SER A 163 -20.05 -0.32 -0.95
CA SER A 163 -18.93 0.54 -0.53
C SER A 163 -17.55 0.10 -1.01
N VAL A 164 -17.41 -1.13 -1.50
CA VAL A 164 -16.11 -1.68 -1.93
C VAL A 164 -16.21 -2.42 -3.26
N VAL A 165 -15.06 -2.58 -3.93
CA VAL A 165 -14.97 -3.38 -5.16
C VAL A 165 -15.08 -4.87 -4.85
N GLY A 166 -15.57 -5.67 -5.80
CA GLY A 166 -15.81 -7.11 -5.65
C GLY A 166 -14.61 -7.91 -5.11
N GLN A 167 -13.39 -7.56 -5.50
CA GLN A 167 -12.17 -8.19 -4.97
C GLN A 167 -11.97 -7.98 -3.46
N THR A 168 -12.27 -6.78 -2.96
CA THR A 168 -12.22 -6.49 -1.52
C THR A 168 -13.33 -7.22 -0.78
N LEU A 169 -14.55 -7.21 -1.35
CA LEU A 169 -15.70 -7.93 -0.79
C LEU A 169 -15.42 -9.45 -0.69
N SER A 170 -14.84 -10.05 -1.72
CA SER A 170 -14.42 -11.47 -1.70
C SER A 170 -13.38 -11.77 -0.62
N SER A 171 -12.44 -10.85 -0.40
CA SER A 171 -11.46 -10.98 0.67
C SER A 171 -12.09 -10.87 2.05
N ASP A 172 -13.00 -9.92 2.25
CA ASP A 172 -13.74 -9.75 3.49
C ASP A 172 -14.64 -10.97 3.76
N GLN A 173 -15.33 -11.49 2.73
CA GLN A 173 -16.14 -12.71 2.83
C GLN A 173 -15.31 -13.91 3.32
N ARG A 174 -14.12 -14.11 2.75
CA ARG A 174 -13.21 -15.19 3.19
C ARG A 174 -12.79 -15.04 4.65
N ARG A 175 -12.48 -13.81 5.08
CA ARG A 175 -12.12 -13.51 6.46
C ARG A 175 -13.29 -13.74 7.42
N LEU A 176 -14.48 -13.29 7.04
CA LEU A 176 -15.68 -13.52 7.84
C LEU A 176 -16.02 -15.00 7.94
N LYS A 177 -15.78 -15.79 6.90
CA LYS A 177 -15.95 -17.25 6.95
C LYS A 177 -14.98 -17.90 7.95
N LEU A 178 -13.73 -17.44 8.02
CA LEU A 178 -12.78 -17.90 9.04
C LEU A 178 -13.20 -17.46 10.45
N LEU A 179 -13.66 -16.23 10.60
CA LEU A 179 -14.17 -15.70 11.86
C LEU A 179 -15.39 -16.47 12.36
N ASN A 180 -16.34 -16.77 11.47
CA ASN A 180 -17.52 -17.57 11.77
C ASN A 180 -17.13 -18.96 12.31
N LYS A 181 -16.21 -19.65 11.62
CA LYS A 181 -15.69 -20.95 12.09
C LYS A 181 -15.01 -20.84 13.44
N TYR A 182 -14.25 -19.78 13.68
CA TYR A 182 -13.60 -19.55 14.95
C TYR A 182 -14.62 -19.37 16.08
N MET A 183 -15.59 -18.47 15.91
CA MET A 183 -16.62 -18.21 16.92
C MET A 183 -17.44 -19.46 17.23
N LEU A 184 -17.76 -20.29 16.23
CA LEU A 184 -18.42 -21.59 16.42
C LEU A 184 -17.54 -22.55 17.24
N SER A 185 -16.25 -22.68 16.92
CA SER A 185 -15.33 -23.58 17.61
C SER A 185 -15.11 -23.20 19.07
N ARG A 186 -15.29 -21.93 19.41
CA ARG A 186 -15.21 -21.40 20.79
C ARG A 186 -16.55 -21.42 21.52
N GLY A 187 -17.63 -21.86 20.86
CA GLY A 187 -18.96 -21.88 21.45
C GLY A 187 -19.57 -20.48 21.70
N LEU A 188 -19.03 -19.45 21.02
CA LEU A 188 -19.52 -18.08 21.15
C LEU A 188 -20.82 -17.85 20.38
N MET A 189 -21.13 -18.71 19.43
CA MET A 189 -22.37 -18.74 18.67
C MET A 189 -22.74 -20.19 18.33
N SER A 190 -24.01 -20.45 18.04
CA SER A 190 -24.52 -21.79 17.73
C SER A 190 -24.85 -21.99 16.26
N ASN A 191 -25.06 -20.93 15.51
CA ASN A 191 -25.45 -21.00 14.10
C ASN A 191 -24.24 -20.88 13.17
N ASP A 192 -24.16 -21.75 12.15
CA ASP A 192 -23.14 -21.68 11.10
C ASP A 192 -23.67 -20.87 9.90
N PHE A 193 -22.99 -19.78 9.58
CA PHE A 193 -23.33 -18.92 8.43
C PHE A 193 -22.38 -19.13 7.24
N SER A 194 -21.60 -20.20 7.22
CA SER A 194 -20.58 -20.46 6.19
C SER A 194 -21.15 -20.48 4.78
N ASP A 195 -22.41 -20.95 4.60
CA ASP A 195 -23.06 -21.01 3.29
C ASP A 195 -23.38 -19.60 2.76
N TYR A 196 -23.88 -18.71 3.60
CA TYR A 196 -24.12 -17.31 3.23
C TYR A 196 -22.82 -16.55 2.91
N LEU A 197 -21.73 -16.94 3.57
CA LEU A 197 -20.38 -16.42 3.33
C LEU A 197 -19.64 -17.20 2.21
N SER A 198 -20.34 -18.00 1.43
CA SER A 198 -19.81 -18.75 0.28
C SER A 198 -20.48 -18.38 -1.04
N LEU A 199 -21.40 -17.43 -1.00
CA LEU A 199 -22.08 -16.96 -2.21
C LEU A 199 -21.08 -16.35 -3.21
N PRO A 200 -21.24 -16.61 -4.51
CA PRO A 200 -20.35 -16.10 -5.52
C PRO A 200 -20.43 -14.57 -5.60
N ILE A 201 -19.27 -13.93 -5.64
CA ILE A 201 -19.15 -12.48 -5.81
C ILE A 201 -18.67 -12.20 -7.23
N ALA A 202 -19.38 -11.34 -7.94
CA ALA A 202 -18.93 -10.87 -9.24
C ALA A 202 -17.67 -10.02 -9.09
N ILE A 203 -16.57 -10.48 -9.67
CA ILE A 203 -15.29 -9.77 -9.68
C ILE A 203 -15.04 -9.32 -11.11
N GLU A 204 -15.03 -8.00 -11.30
CA GLU A 204 -14.62 -7.42 -12.57
C GLU A 204 -13.12 -7.69 -12.80
N LYS A 205 -12.80 -8.45 -13.82
CA LYS A 205 -11.41 -8.69 -14.24
C LYS A 205 -10.92 -7.50 -15.06
N LYS A 206 -10.25 -6.56 -14.40
CA LYS A 206 -9.61 -5.44 -15.10
C LYS A 206 -8.26 -5.86 -15.66
N ILE A 207 -8.02 -5.59 -16.93
CA ILE A 207 -6.70 -5.68 -17.52
C ILE A 207 -5.90 -4.48 -16.96
N LEU A 208 -4.95 -4.78 -16.09
CA LEU A 208 -4.10 -3.75 -15.52
C LEU A 208 -2.97 -3.42 -16.50
N PRO A 209 -2.79 -2.15 -16.87
CA PRO A 209 -1.81 -1.77 -17.87
C PRO A 209 -0.37 -2.08 -17.41
N ALA A 210 0.44 -2.59 -18.32
CA ALA A 210 1.88 -2.62 -18.21
C ALA A 210 2.44 -1.22 -18.48
N MET A 211 3.68 -0.98 -18.06
CA MET A 211 4.41 0.24 -18.42
C MET A 211 5.13 0.03 -19.75
N SER A 212 5.09 1.00 -20.66
CA SER A 212 5.79 0.91 -21.94
C SER A 212 7.31 0.95 -21.74
N LEU A 213 8.07 0.42 -22.71
CA LEU A 213 9.53 0.52 -22.65
C LEU A 213 10.01 1.97 -22.72
N ASP A 214 9.34 2.81 -23.49
CA ASP A 214 9.65 4.23 -23.59
C ASP A 214 9.43 4.96 -22.27
N ASP A 215 8.31 4.69 -21.58
CA ASP A 215 8.06 5.25 -20.25
C ASP A 215 9.12 4.78 -19.23
N ILE A 216 9.50 3.51 -19.27
CA ILE A 216 10.56 2.96 -18.38
C ILE A 216 11.89 3.65 -18.66
N TYR A 217 12.24 3.81 -19.93
CA TYR A 217 13.47 4.46 -20.35
C TYR A 217 13.50 5.93 -19.93
N GLN A 218 12.44 6.68 -20.23
CA GLN A 218 12.33 8.08 -19.82
C GLN A 218 12.37 8.23 -18.30
N LEU A 219 11.71 7.33 -17.55
CA LEU A 219 11.77 7.34 -16.10
C LEU A 219 13.20 7.17 -15.59
N LEU A 220 13.94 6.19 -16.13
CA LEU A 220 15.33 5.93 -15.75
C LEU A 220 16.24 7.12 -16.07
N LEU A 221 16.04 7.78 -17.22
CA LEU A 221 16.80 8.97 -17.62
C LEU A 221 16.51 10.18 -16.71
N SER A 222 15.29 10.30 -16.19
CA SER A 222 14.88 11.40 -15.32
C SER A 222 15.47 11.33 -13.90
N ILE A 223 16.05 10.20 -13.52
CA ILE A 223 16.61 10.00 -12.17
C ILE A 223 18.02 10.59 -12.10
N ASP A 224 18.20 11.60 -11.25
CA ASP A 224 19.51 12.21 -10.99
C ASP A 224 20.41 11.26 -10.19
N ARG A 225 21.30 10.57 -10.88
CA ARG A 225 22.27 9.60 -10.31
C ARG A 225 23.46 10.25 -9.58
N ASN A 226 23.57 11.57 -9.55
CA ASN A 226 24.62 12.25 -8.80
C ASN A 226 24.29 12.31 -7.30
N THR A 227 23.04 12.05 -6.93
CA THR A 227 22.60 12.02 -5.54
C THR A 227 22.56 10.59 -4.98
N ALA A 228 22.85 10.43 -3.70
CA ALA A 228 22.74 9.13 -3.02
C ALA A 228 21.35 8.50 -3.14
N GLN A 229 20.31 9.34 -3.01
CA GLN A 229 18.92 8.89 -3.19
C GLN A 229 18.63 8.46 -4.64
N GLY A 230 19.15 9.22 -5.61
CA GLY A 230 18.94 8.89 -7.03
C GLY A 230 19.68 7.62 -7.46
N LYS A 231 20.89 7.33 -6.97
CA LYS A 231 21.56 6.04 -7.20
C LYS A 231 20.73 4.87 -6.68
N LYS A 232 20.14 5.01 -5.48
CA LYS A 232 19.23 4.01 -4.92
C LYS A 232 17.96 3.84 -5.77
N ASP A 233 17.30 4.95 -6.12
CA ASP A 233 16.08 4.94 -6.89
C ASP A 233 16.29 4.30 -8.27
N TYR A 234 17.39 4.66 -8.93
CA TYR A 234 17.77 4.11 -10.22
C TYR A 234 17.99 2.59 -10.15
N ALA A 235 18.77 2.13 -9.16
CA ALA A 235 19.03 0.70 -8.98
C ALA A 235 17.74 -0.09 -8.71
N ILE A 236 16.83 0.43 -7.88
CA ILE A 236 15.53 -0.20 -7.56
C ILE A 236 14.64 -0.27 -8.81
N VAL A 237 14.51 0.83 -9.56
CA VAL A 237 13.64 0.88 -10.74
C VAL A 237 14.19 -0.04 -11.84
N LEU A 238 15.51 0.00 -12.10
CA LEU A 238 16.15 -0.82 -13.10
C LEU A 238 16.05 -2.32 -12.75
N LEU A 239 16.32 -2.69 -11.48
CA LEU A 239 16.14 -4.05 -11.00
C LEU A 239 14.70 -4.54 -11.20
N GLY A 240 13.71 -3.73 -10.84
CA GLY A 240 12.30 -4.06 -11.06
C GLY A 240 11.92 -4.19 -12.53
N ALA A 241 12.46 -3.34 -13.41
CA ALA A 241 12.16 -3.32 -14.84
C ALA A 241 12.80 -4.49 -15.61
N VAL A 242 13.96 -4.95 -15.14
CA VAL A 242 14.69 -6.07 -15.80
C VAL A 242 14.21 -7.41 -15.28
N THR A 243 14.09 -7.56 -13.95
CA THR A 243 13.78 -8.86 -13.32
C THR A 243 12.30 -9.11 -13.08
N GLY A 244 11.49 -8.06 -13.02
CA GLY A 244 10.10 -8.17 -12.63
C GLY A 244 9.87 -8.55 -11.16
N LEU A 245 10.87 -8.42 -10.30
CA LEU A 245 10.74 -8.71 -8.87
C LEU A 245 9.64 -7.87 -8.20
N ARG A 246 8.98 -8.45 -7.21
CA ARG A 246 8.01 -7.71 -6.39
C ARG A 246 8.73 -6.68 -5.53
N ALA A 247 8.08 -5.55 -5.26
CA ALA A 247 8.65 -4.51 -4.39
C ALA A 247 9.08 -5.05 -3.02
N ILE A 248 8.37 -6.03 -2.47
CA ILE A 248 8.73 -6.63 -1.20
C ILE A 248 10.00 -7.49 -1.29
N ASP A 249 10.21 -8.19 -2.41
CA ASP A 249 11.42 -9.00 -2.61
C ASP A 249 12.64 -8.08 -2.82
N ILE A 250 12.47 -6.96 -3.52
CA ILE A 250 13.54 -5.97 -3.68
C ILE A 250 13.95 -5.34 -2.33
N VAL A 251 13.00 -4.98 -1.47
CA VAL A 251 13.37 -4.38 -0.17
C VAL A 251 14.01 -5.37 0.79
N LYS A 252 13.71 -6.65 0.64
CA LYS A 252 14.32 -7.71 1.44
C LYS A 252 15.64 -8.22 0.90
N LEU A 253 15.99 -7.85 -0.34
CA LEU A 253 17.23 -8.28 -0.99
C LEU A 253 18.44 -8.02 -0.10
N GLU A 254 19.22 -9.05 0.19
CA GLU A 254 20.45 -8.99 0.96
C GLU A 254 21.68 -8.99 0.07
N ARG A 255 22.80 -8.51 0.59
CA ARG A 255 24.07 -8.51 -0.15
C ARG A 255 24.57 -9.92 -0.47
N ALA A 256 24.23 -10.90 0.39
CA ALA A 256 24.55 -12.30 0.19
C ALA A 256 23.74 -12.98 -0.93
N ASP A 257 22.59 -12.41 -1.31
CA ASP A 257 21.76 -12.93 -2.41
C ASP A 257 22.36 -12.66 -3.78
N ILE A 258 23.41 -11.82 -3.86
CA ILE A 258 24.06 -11.43 -5.12
C ILE A 258 25.38 -12.20 -5.27
N ASP A 259 25.40 -13.13 -6.19
CA ASP A 259 26.64 -13.80 -6.59
C ASP A 259 27.31 -13.01 -7.73
N TRP A 260 28.25 -12.16 -7.34
CA TRP A 260 29.02 -11.33 -8.28
C TRP A 260 29.95 -12.12 -9.19
N LYS A 261 30.31 -13.37 -8.84
CA LYS A 261 31.20 -14.21 -9.64
C LYS A 261 30.45 -14.90 -10.76
N THR A 262 29.28 -15.46 -10.45
CA THR A 262 28.46 -16.15 -11.45
C THR A 262 27.53 -15.20 -12.18
N GLY A 263 27.33 -13.96 -11.68
CA GLY A 263 26.37 -13.01 -12.22
C GLY A 263 24.92 -13.47 -11.99
N GLU A 264 24.63 -13.95 -10.79
CA GLU A 264 23.29 -14.44 -10.42
C GLU A 264 22.73 -13.72 -9.20
N LEU A 265 21.43 -13.56 -9.21
CA LEU A 265 20.63 -13.09 -8.09
C LEU A 265 19.81 -14.26 -7.55
N ARG A 266 20.06 -14.69 -6.32
CA ARG A 266 19.40 -15.83 -5.68
C ARG A 266 18.57 -15.35 -4.49
N ILE A 267 17.25 -15.46 -4.59
CA ILE A 267 16.31 -14.98 -3.56
C ILE A 267 15.26 -16.04 -3.25
N ASN A 268 14.72 -15.99 -2.03
CA ASN A 268 13.45 -16.65 -1.70
C ASN A 268 12.32 -15.63 -1.84
N GLN A 269 11.33 -15.95 -2.67
CA GLN A 269 10.22 -15.05 -2.92
C GLN A 269 9.32 -14.93 -1.68
N SER A 270 9.15 -13.71 -1.15
CA SER A 270 8.42 -13.47 0.10
C SER A 270 6.94 -13.90 0.11
N LYS A 271 6.33 -14.12 -1.05
CA LYS A 271 4.91 -14.50 -1.15
C LYS A 271 4.69 -16.00 -1.28
N THR A 272 5.60 -16.71 -1.92
CA THR A 272 5.47 -18.15 -2.25
C THR A 272 6.49 -19.00 -1.50
N ASP A 273 7.48 -18.36 -0.88
CA ASP A 273 8.64 -18.99 -0.22
C ASP A 273 9.43 -19.91 -1.16
N GLU A 274 9.34 -19.68 -2.47
CA GLU A 274 10.05 -20.47 -3.45
C GLU A 274 11.39 -19.83 -3.82
N PRO A 275 12.47 -20.62 -3.94
CA PRO A 275 13.76 -20.12 -4.40
C PRO A 275 13.69 -19.71 -5.86
N LEU A 276 14.30 -18.59 -6.18
CA LEU A 276 14.39 -18.04 -7.52
C LEU A 276 15.82 -17.60 -7.81
N ALA A 277 16.40 -18.11 -8.89
CA ALA A 277 17.66 -17.64 -9.42
C ALA A 277 17.40 -16.85 -10.72
N LEU A 278 17.91 -15.64 -10.79
CA LEU A 278 17.79 -14.76 -11.96
C LEU A 278 19.17 -14.31 -12.42
N PRO A 279 19.40 -14.12 -13.73
CA PRO A 279 20.63 -13.54 -14.21
C PRO A 279 20.74 -12.07 -13.76
N LEU A 280 21.89 -11.71 -13.23
CA LEU A 280 22.26 -10.33 -12.93
C LEU A 280 22.87 -9.71 -14.19
N THR A 281 22.08 -8.95 -14.94
CA THR A 281 22.60 -8.24 -16.12
C THR A 281 23.64 -7.20 -15.71
N ASN A 282 24.58 -6.89 -16.61
CA ASN A 282 25.63 -5.92 -16.32
C ASN A 282 25.08 -4.57 -15.86
N ASP A 283 24.04 -4.06 -16.51
CA ASP A 283 23.43 -2.76 -16.15
C ASP A 283 22.86 -2.75 -14.74
N VAL A 284 22.16 -3.82 -14.34
CA VAL A 284 21.62 -3.99 -13.00
C VAL A 284 22.74 -4.14 -11.98
N GLY A 285 23.74 -4.95 -12.28
CA GLY A 285 24.91 -5.16 -11.43
C GLY A 285 25.66 -3.85 -11.17
N GLU A 286 25.98 -3.09 -12.21
CA GLU A 286 26.66 -1.79 -12.06
C GLU A 286 25.81 -0.76 -11.31
N ALA A 287 24.49 -0.74 -11.51
CA ALA A 287 23.62 0.15 -10.76
C ALA A 287 23.57 -0.18 -9.25
N ILE A 288 23.49 -1.47 -8.91
CA ILE A 288 23.52 -1.94 -7.52
C ILE A 288 24.89 -1.66 -6.89
N LYS A 289 25.96 -1.97 -7.60
CA LYS A 289 27.35 -1.72 -7.17
C LYS A 289 27.60 -0.25 -6.91
N ALA A 290 27.21 0.64 -7.83
CA ALA A 290 27.32 2.09 -7.66
C ALA A 290 26.56 2.57 -6.43
N TYR A 291 25.35 2.03 -6.19
CA TYR A 291 24.62 2.35 -4.96
C TYR A 291 25.35 1.85 -3.71
N ILE A 292 25.80 0.61 -3.67
CA ILE A 292 26.45 0.01 -2.48
C ILE A 292 27.75 0.75 -2.14
N LEU A 293 28.59 1.04 -3.13
CA LEU A 293 29.92 1.58 -2.91
C LEU A 293 29.94 3.08 -2.68
N GLU A 294 29.01 3.81 -3.33
CA GLU A 294 29.09 5.29 -3.38
C GLU A 294 27.97 6.01 -2.64
N ALA A 295 26.87 5.31 -2.32
CA ALA A 295 25.66 5.98 -1.84
C ALA A 295 24.97 5.31 -0.64
N ARG A 296 25.22 4.02 -0.43
CA ARG A 296 24.60 3.30 0.69
C ARG A 296 25.23 3.77 2.01
N PRO A 297 24.41 4.22 3.00
CA PRO A 297 24.94 4.52 4.32
C PRO A 297 25.67 3.32 4.92
N GLN A 298 26.72 3.57 5.69
CA GLN A 298 27.37 2.51 6.48
C GLN A 298 26.37 1.97 7.50
N SER A 299 26.14 0.68 7.47
CA SER A 299 25.19 -0.02 8.33
C SER A 299 25.49 -1.51 8.31
N ASP A 300 25.38 -2.15 9.47
CA ASP A 300 25.55 -3.61 9.64
C ASP A 300 24.38 -4.42 9.09
N VAL A 301 23.30 -3.74 8.70
CA VAL A 301 22.12 -4.36 8.09
C VAL A 301 22.52 -5.09 6.80
N PRO A 302 22.17 -6.38 6.65
CA PRO A 302 22.56 -7.19 5.47
C PRO A 302 21.90 -6.72 4.17
N ASN A 303 20.75 -6.07 4.25
CA ASN A 303 19.95 -5.64 3.11
C ASN A 303 20.72 -4.71 2.17
N VAL A 304 20.55 -4.89 0.88
CA VAL A 304 21.11 -4.01 -0.15
C VAL A 304 20.54 -2.60 0.03
N PHE A 305 19.21 -2.48 0.08
CA PHE A 305 18.53 -1.19 0.15
C PHE A 305 18.09 -0.84 1.57
N VAL A 306 18.56 0.30 2.06
CA VAL A 306 18.27 0.78 3.43
C VAL A 306 17.74 2.21 3.41
N HIS A 307 17.16 2.64 4.52
CA HIS A 307 16.80 4.04 4.72
C HIS A 307 18.06 4.92 4.74
N HIS A 308 18.00 6.12 4.13
CA HIS A 308 19.09 7.11 4.16
C HIS A 308 19.00 8.05 5.38
N ARG A 309 18.16 7.69 6.37
CA ARG A 309 18.07 8.40 7.66
C ARG A 309 18.42 7.44 8.77
N ALA A 310 19.18 7.91 9.74
CA ALA A 310 19.49 7.10 10.91
C ALA A 310 18.22 6.57 11.58
N PRO A 311 18.21 5.34 12.05
CA PRO A 311 19.32 4.40 12.22
C PRO A 311 19.68 3.55 10.99
N TYR A 312 19.36 3.98 9.77
CA TYR A 312 19.64 3.30 8.49
C TYR A 312 19.02 1.89 8.40
N ALA A 313 17.85 1.74 9.01
CA ALA A 313 17.12 0.48 9.11
C ALA A 313 16.75 -0.08 7.73
N PRO A 314 16.54 -1.40 7.61
CA PRO A 314 16.00 -2.00 6.40
C PRO A 314 14.57 -1.56 6.17
N TYR A 315 14.11 -1.63 4.92
CA TYR A 315 12.70 -1.46 4.62
C TYR A 315 11.92 -2.69 5.07
N THR A 316 10.78 -2.45 5.71
CA THR A 316 9.89 -3.52 6.18
C THR A 316 8.72 -3.80 5.24
N ARG A 317 8.42 -2.86 4.32
CA ARG A 317 7.24 -2.93 3.43
C ARG A 317 7.57 -2.47 2.02
N GLY A 318 7.15 -3.23 1.02
CA GLY A 318 7.27 -2.86 -0.40
C GLY A 318 6.49 -1.59 -0.80
N SER A 319 5.50 -1.17 0.00
CA SER A 319 4.75 0.07 -0.23
C SER A 319 5.64 1.32 -0.23
N ILE A 320 6.78 1.31 0.46
CA ILE A 320 7.74 2.41 0.48
C ILE A 320 8.36 2.62 -0.91
N ILE A 321 8.77 1.53 -1.57
CA ILE A 321 9.24 1.56 -2.96
C ILE A 321 8.12 2.03 -3.89
N SER A 322 6.92 1.49 -3.74
CA SER A 322 5.77 1.88 -4.56
C SER A 322 5.44 3.37 -4.45
N GLY A 323 5.44 3.91 -3.23
CA GLY A 323 5.23 5.34 -3.01
C GLY A 323 6.34 6.20 -3.62
N ARG A 324 7.60 5.75 -3.53
CA ARG A 324 8.73 6.44 -4.15
C ARG A 324 8.65 6.39 -5.68
N PHE A 325 8.34 5.25 -6.25
CA PHE A 325 8.13 5.07 -7.68
C PHE A 325 7.05 6.01 -8.24
N ASN A 326 5.91 6.12 -7.55
CA ASN A 326 4.85 7.05 -7.93
C ASN A 326 5.35 8.51 -7.97
N THR A 327 6.21 8.88 -7.01
CA THR A 327 6.81 10.22 -6.99
C THR A 327 7.76 10.44 -8.16
N LEU A 328 8.55 9.43 -8.53
CA LEU A 328 9.46 9.49 -9.68
C LEU A 328 8.68 9.62 -11.00
N CYS A 329 7.65 8.80 -11.22
CA CYS A 329 6.79 8.90 -12.39
C CYS A 329 6.17 10.31 -12.52
N LYS A 330 5.64 10.85 -11.42
CA LYS A 330 5.07 12.20 -11.40
C LYS A 330 6.09 13.27 -11.79
N ARG A 331 7.33 13.16 -11.30
CA ARG A 331 8.43 14.10 -11.64
C ARG A 331 8.85 14.00 -13.10
N ALA A 332 8.82 12.79 -13.66
CA ALA A 332 9.13 12.53 -15.06
C ALA A 332 7.97 12.88 -16.02
N GLY A 333 6.82 13.31 -15.52
CA GLY A 333 5.63 13.58 -16.35
C GLY A 333 4.99 12.31 -16.91
N ILE A 334 5.26 11.13 -16.32
CA ILE A 334 4.79 9.82 -16.78
C ILE A 334 3.55 9.40 -15.99
N GLU A 335 2.55 8.84 -16.69
CA GLU A 335 1.38 8.25 -16.04
C GLU A 335 1.78 7.12 -15.10
N CYS A 336 1.47 7.26 -13.81
CA CYS A 336 1.86 6.29 -12.82
C CYS A 336 0.91 5.07 -12.79
N LYS A 337 1.41 3.92 -13.21
CA LYS A 337 0.71 2.63 -13.20
C LYS A 337 1.08 1.75 -11.98
N GLY A 338 1.79 2.35 -10.99
CA GLY A 338 2.31 1.68 -9.80
C GLY A 338 3.51 0.78 -10.07
N PHE A 339 4.34 0.50 -9.06
CA PHE A 339 5.59 -0.28 -9.22
C PHE A 339 5.37 -1.68 -9.84
N HIS A 340 4.23 -2.32 -9.53
CA HIS A 340 3.91 -3.63 -10.10
C HIS A 340 3.70 -3.62 -11.63
N SER A 341 3.55 -2.43 -12.27
CA SER A 341 3.49 -2.31 -13.72
C SER A 341 4.81 -2.72 -14.41
N LEU A 342 5.95 -2.54 -13.74
CA LEU A 342 7.24 -3.01 -14.24
C LEU A 342 7.27 -4.54 -14.40
N ARG A 343 6.74 -5.26 -13.41
CA ARG A 343 6.60 -6.71 -13.46
C ARG A 343 5.64 -7.16 -14.57
N ARG A 344 4.53 -6.42 -14.76
CA ARG A 344 3.62 -6.67 -15.88
C ARG A 344 4.31 -6.46 -17.23
N SER A 345 5.16 -5.44 -17.33
CA SER A 345 5.97 -5.20 -18.54
C SER A 345 6.94 -6.34 -18.84
N VAL A 346 7.56 -6.92 -17.80
CA VAL A 346 8.41 -8.11 -17.98
C VAL A 346 7.58 -9.29 -18.46
N GLY A 347 6.44 -9.58 -17.82
CA GLY A 347 5.56 -10.68 -18.24
C GLY A 347 5.03 -10.50 -19.66
N GLN A 348 4.64 -9.28 -20.05
CA GLN A 348 4.21 -8.98 -21.41
C GLN A 348 5.34 -9.19 -22.43
N ARG A 349 6.54 -8.71 -22.15
CA ARG A 349 7.70 -8.91 -23.05
C ARG A 349 8.04 -10.39 -23.22
N MET A 350 7.97 -11.18 -22.14
CA MET A 350 8.17 -12.63 -22.22
C MET A 350 7.11 -13.30 -23.10
N THR A 351 5.85 -12.88 -22.98
CA THR A 351 4.77 -13.40 -23.83
C THR A 351 4.98 -13.03 -25.29
N ILE A 352 5.33 -11.77 -25.57
CA ILE A 352 5.63 -11.30 -26.94
C ILE A 352 6.86 -12.01 -27.55
N ALA A 353 7.83 -12.38 -26.71
CA ALA A 353 9.00 -13.17 -27.11
C ALA A 353 8.71 -14.68 -27.17
N GLU A 354 7.44 -15.07 -27.12
CA GLU A 354 6.97 -16.47 -27.22
C GLU A 354 7.55 -17.42 -26.16
N ILE A 355 7.99 -16.86 -25.02
CA ILE A 355 8.44 -17.68 -23.88
C ILE A 355 7.24 -18.43 -23.31
N PRO A 356 7.34 -19.77 -23.12
CA PRO A 356 6.25 -20.56 -22.59
C PRO A 356 5.66 -19.97 -21.30
N LEU A 357 4.33 -19.94 -21.18
CA LEU A 357 3.63 -19.37 -20.01
C LEU A 357 4.07 -20.02 -18.69
N MET A 358 4.39 -21.32 -18.72
CA MET A 358 4.92 -22.01 -17.55
C MET A 358 6.25 -21.41 -17.10
N THR A 359 7.17 -21.21 -18.03
CA THR A 359 8.49 -20.58 -17.76
C THR A 359 8.31 -19.15 -17.27
N THR A 360 7.43 -18.36 -17.93
CA THR A 360 7.09 -17.01 -17.48
C THR A 360 6.50 -17.02 -16.05
N SER A 361 5.63 -18.00 -15.75
CA SER A 361 5.05 -18.18 -14.41
C SER A 361 6.12 -18.47 -13.38
N GLN A 362 7.08 -19.36 -13.69
CA GLN A 362 8.19 -19.71 -12.79
C GLN A 362 9.11 -18.51 -12.53
N ILE A 363 9.57 -17.82 -13.59
CA ILE A 363 10.45 -16.64 -13.48
C ILE A 363 9.79 -15.53 -12.65
N LEU A 364 8.51 -15.30 -12.90
CA LEU A 364 7.76 -14.33 -12.12
C LEU A 364 7.31 -14.87 -10.75
N GLY A 365 7.47 -16.17 -10.43
CA GLY A 365 7.05 -16.79 -9.18
C GLY A 365 5.56 -16.59 -8.92
N HIS A 366 4.73 -17.00 -9.87
CA HIS A 366 3.28 -17.02 -9.70
C HIS A 366 2.88 -18.37 -9.07
N SER A 367 1.98 -18.33 -8.10
CA SER A 367 1.44 -19.54 -7.45
C SER A 367 0.54 -20.38 -8.37
N GLY A 368 0.24 -19.90 -9.58
CA GLY A 368 -0.56 -20.58 -10.57
C GLY A 368 -0.50 -19.91 -11.93
N ILE A 369 -0.71 -20.71 -12.98
CA ILE A 369 -0.65 -20.24 -14.37
C ILE A 369 -1.75 -19.22 -14.70
N ASP A 370 -2.86 -19.24 -13.97
CA ASP A 370 -3.97 -18.31 -14.19
C ASP A 370 -3.59 -16.85 -13.95
N VAL A 371 -2.64 -16.61 -13.05
CA VAL A 371 -2.09 -15.26 -12.82
C VAL A 371 -1.27 -14.81 -14.03
N THR A 372 -0.64 -15.75 -14.75
CA THR A 372 0.19 -15.46 -15.93
C THR A 372 -0.67 -15.24 -17.18
N LYS A 373 -1.86 -15.87 -17.27
CA LYS A 373 -2.78 -15.69 -18.40
C LYS A 373 -3.19 -14.24 -18.65
N GLN A 374 -3.14 -13.38 -17.63
CA GLN A 374 -3.40 -11.94 -17.80
C GLN A 374 -2.45 -11.26 -18.80
N TYR A 375 -1.27 -11.81 -19.03
CA TYR A 375 -0.31 -11.23 -19.98
C TYR A 375 -0.65 -11.55 -21.45
N ILE A 376 -1.41 -12.62 -21.69
CA ILE A 376 -1.93 -12.95 -23.03
C ILE A 376 -2.83 -11.82 -23.51
N SER A 377 -3.69 -11.29 -22.64
CA SER A 377 -4.59 -10.19 -22.98
C SER A 377 -3.89 -8.86 -23.28
N LEU A 378 -2.58 -8.75 -22.97
CA LEU A 378 -1.75 -7.59 -23.27
C LEU A 378 -0.98 -7.75 -24.60
N ASP A 379 -1.04 -8.94 -25.22
CA ASP A 379 -0.40 -9.25 -26.47
C ASP A 379 -1.36 -9.04 -27.64
N SER A 380 -1.65 -7.78 -27.93
CA SER A 380 -2.56 -7.41 -29.03
C SER A 380 -2.06 -7.87 -30.41
N LYS A 381 -0.74 -8.01 -30.60
CA LYS A 381 -0.14 -8.43 -31.87
C LYS A 381 -0.51 -9.88 -32.21
N HIS A 382 -0.33 -10.82 -31.28
CA HIS A 382 -0.69 -12.22 -31.52
C HIS A 382 -2.20 -12.45 -31.42
N LEU A 383 -2.91 -11.71 -30.58
CA LEU A 383 -4.38 -11.77 -30.53
C LEU A 383 -5.03 -11.31 -31.83
N SER A 384 -4.46 -10.34 -32.55
CA SER A 384 -4.97 -9.90 -33.85
C SER A 384 -4.85 -10.96 -34.94
N ILE A 385 -3.87 -11.87 -34.84
CA ILE A 385 -3.74 -13.01 -35.78
C ILE A 385 -4.85 -14.04 -35.57
N CYS A 386 -5.34 -14.17 -34.33
CA CYS A 386 -6.43 -15.07 -33.98
C CYS A 386 -7.81 -14.47 -34.28
N ALA A 387 -7.89 -13.20 -34.64
CA ALA A 387 -9.17 -12.58 -35.00
C ALA A 387 -9.70 -13.17 -36.33
N LEU A 388 -10.97 -13.57 -36.32
CA LEU A 388 -11.63 -14.00 -37.56
C LEU A 388 -11.73 -12.79 -38.49
N SER A 389 -11.33 -12.99 -39.77
CA SER A 389 -11.57 -11.96 -40.79
C SER A 389 -13.07 -11.93 -41.08
N PHE A 390 -13.63 -10.73 -40.99
CA PHE A 390 -15.01 -10.47 -41.46
C PHE A 390 -15.06 -9.99 -42.92
N ASP A 391 -13.94 -10.10 -43.64
CA ASP A 391 -13.88 -9.78 -45.06
C ASP A 391 -14.85 -10.68 -45.85
N GLY A 392 -15.85 -10.06 -46.45
CA GLY A 392 -16.90 -10.80 -47.17
C GLY A 392 -18.23 -11.02 -46.39
N ILE A 393 -18.27 -10.69 -45.10
CA ILE A 393 -19.52 -10.67 -44.35
C ILE A 393 -20.21 -9.34 -44.60
N ARG A 394 -21.28 -9.32 -45.41
CA ARG A 394 -22.04 -8.10 -45.62
C ARG A 394 -22.82 -7.75 -44.33
N PRO A 395 -22.67 -6.54 -43.79
CA PRO A 395 -23.51 -6.08 -42.70
C PRO A 395 -24.94 -5.90 -43.25
N GLY A 396 -25.87 -6.80 -42.95
CA GLY A 396 -27.23 -6.64 -43.40
C GLY A 396 -28.13 -7.89 -43.38
N GLY A 397 -27.63 -9.07 -43.00
CA GLY A 397 -28.47 -10.22 -42.72
C GLY A 397 -28.89 -10.25 -41.25
N GLY A 398 -29.97 -9.56 -40.88
CA GLY A 398 -30.52 -9.66 -39.54
C GLY A 398 -30.99 -11.08 -39.26
N ILE A 399 -30.61 -11.64 -38.10
CA ILE A 399 -31.04 -12.95 -37.59
C ILE A 399 -32.53 -12.92 -37.14
N TYR A 400 -33.25 -11.86 -37.49
CA TYR A 400 -34.68 -11.71 -37.24
C TYR A 400 -35.38 -11.36 -38.57
N ALA A 401 -35.74 -12.39 -39.35
CA ALA A 401 -36.80 -12.41 -40.31
C ALA A 401 -37.63 -13.66 -40.07
#